data_8d901a0781477457374f5993ab4a367d
#
_entry.id   8d901a0781477457374f5993ab4a367d
#
_cell.length_a   1.000
_cell.length_b   1.000
_cell.length_c   1.000
_cell.angle_alpha   90.00
_cell.angle_beta   90.00
_cell.angle_gamma   90.00
#
_symmetry.space_group_name_H-M   'P 1'
#
loop_
_entity.id
_entity.type
_entity.pdbx_description
1 polymer ?
#
loop_
_entity_poly.entity_id
_entity_poly.type
_entity_poly.pdbx_seq_one_letter_code
_entity_poly.pdbx_strand_id
1 'polypeptide(L)'
;MKKKILITISSIILILAVGLGGLFMYNKKNQAAKDAEAAKHQKQIEQKKEKEAKVVYEKEVEEAKFVVEYLGGTVQEDKSNVKWSKKKVTIEPTDDSAEKIANFNEAVDYFYHNDASKKFSADEMKTNVHLTYTKLLDLNEKIKAENNQ
;
A
#
# COMPACT_ATOMS: atom_id res chain seq x y z
N MET A 1 -14.16 5.86 -7.98
CA MET A 1 -12.79 6.13 -7.48
C MET A 1 -11.67 5.38 -8.18
N LYS A 2 -11.84 4.13 -8.65
CA LYS A 2 -10.80 3.35 -9.36
C LYS A 2 -10.24 4.00 -10.64
N LYS A 3 -11.05 4.77 -11.39
CA LYS A 3 -10.59 5.45 -12.62
C LYS A 3 -9.59 6.59 -12.38
N LYS A 4 -9.68 7.30 -11.26
CA LYS A 4 -8.78 8.43 -10.95
C LYS A 4 -7.36 7.99 -10.57
N ILE A 5 -7.22 6.83 -9.92
CA ILE A 5 -5.92 6.27 -9.51
C ILE A 5 -5.15 5.75 -10.74
N LEU A 6 -5.86 5.12 -11.70
CA LEU A 6 -5.23 4.65 -12.94
C LEU A 6 -4.68 5.80 -13.80
N ILE A 7 -5.37 6.94 -13.84
CA ILE A 7 -4.95 8.12 -14.59
C ILE A 7 -3.68 8.73 -13.99
N THR A 8 -3.54 8.74 -12.66
CA THR A 8 -2.37 9.31 -11.99
C THR A 8 -1.11 8.46 -12.21
N ILE A 9 -1.23 7.13 -12.20
CA ILE A 9 -0.10 6.22 -12.48
C ILE A 9 0.29 6.28 -13.96
N SER A 10 -0.68 6.36 -14.87
CA SER A 10 -0.44 6.48 -16.32
C SER A 10 0.25 7.80 -16.67
N SER A 11 -0.10 8.91 -16.01
CA SER A 11 0.51 10.23 -16.23
C SER A 11 1.98 10.28 -15.81
N ILE A 12 2.36 9.57 -14.73
CA ILE A 12 3.74 9.49 -14.25
C ILE A 12 4.62 8.69 -15.24
N ILE A 13 4.07 7.63 -15.83
CA ILE A 13 4.78 6.81 -16.83
C ILE A 13 4.95 7.58 -18.14
N LEU A 14 3.96 8.37 -18.56
CA LEU A 14 4.03 9.16 -19.80
C LEU A 14 5.07 10.28 -19.72
N ILE A 15 5.22 10.94 -18.58
CA ILE A 15 6.24 11.99 -18.37
C ILE A 15 7.67 11.40 -18.44
N LEU A 16 7.86 10.13 -18.06
CA LEU A 16 9.15 9.45 -18.18
C LEU A 16 9.49 9.06 -19.63
N ALA A 17 8.49 8.80 -20.48
CA ALA A 17 8.70 8.38 -21.86
C ALA A 17 9.01 9.56 -22.80
N VAL A 18 8.47 10.74 -22.55
CA VAL A 18 8.69 11.94 -23.39
C VAL A 18 10.06 12.60 -23.14
N GLY A 19 10.66 12.38 -21.97
CA GLY A 19 11.99 12.93 -21.60
C GLY A 19 13.19 12.24 -22.26
N LEU A 20 13.00 11.10 -22.92
CA LEU A 20 14.08 10.30 -23.49
C LEU A 20 14.22 10.41 -25.02
N GLY A 21 13.33 11.12 -25.69
CA GLY A 21 13.20 11.10 -27.16
C GLY A 21 13.80 12.25 -27.96
N GLY A 22 14.39 13.24 -27.35
CA GLY A 22 14.86 14.38 -28.12
C GLY A 22 16.12 15.03 -27.60
N LEU A 23 17.28 14.62 -28.08
CA LEU A 23 18.46 15.47 -28.24
C LEU A 23 19.74 14.63 -28.55
N PHE A 24 19.72 13.96 -29.65
CA PHE A 24 20.97 13.60 -30.30
C PHE A 24 21.40 14.78 -31.18
N MET A 25 22.54 15.30 -30.88
CA MET A 25 23.43 16.26 -31.59
C MET A 25 23.57 17.62 -30.90
N TYR A 26 24.59 17.77 -30.10
CA TYR A 26 25.52 18.91 -30.17
C TYR A 26 26.67 18.76 -29.15
N ASN A 27 27.89 18.70 -29.71
CA ASN A 27 29.17 19.12 -29.15
C ASN A 27 29.75 18.47 -27.88
N LYS A 28 30.84 17.71 -28.03
CA LYS A 28 31.62 16.92 -27.03
C LYS A 28 32.06 17.65 -25.75
N LYS A 29 32.13 18.97 -25.73
CA LYS A 29 32.52 19.76 -24.55
C LYS A 29 31.35 20.01 -23.57
N ASN A 30 30.09 19.95 -24.02
CA ASN A 30 28.92 20.12 -23.18
C ASN A 30 28.33 18.80 -22.65
N GLN A 31 28.87 17.66 -23.10
CA GLN A 31 28.31 16.35 -22.74
C GLN A 31 28.56 16.01 -21.26
N ALA A 32 29.77 16.24 -20.77
CA ALA A 32 30.09 15.93 -19.36
C ALA A 32 29.30 16.78 -18.34
N ALA A 33 28.98 18.02 -18.68
CA ALA A 33 28.15 18.87 -17.82
C ALA A 33 26.66 18.42 -17.85
N LYS A 34 26.17 18.03 -19.04
CA LYS A 34 24.80 17.49 -19.20
C LYS A 34 24.63 16.15 -18.51
N ASP A 35 25.63 15.28 -18.61
CA ASP A 35 25.62 13.96 -17.93
C ASP A 35 25.64 14.10 -16.41
N ALA A 36 26.40 15.09 -15.88
CA ALA A 36 26.42 15.39 -14.45
C ALA A 36 25.09 15.98 -13.96
N GLU A 37 24.43 16.81 -14.76
CA GLU A 37 23.13 17.40 -14.45
C GLU A 37 22.01 16.33 -14.52
N ALA A 38 22.05 15.48 -15.56
CA ALA A 38 21.15 14.33 -15.67
C ALA A 38 21.31 13.35 -14.49
N ALA A 39 22.55 13.05 -14.08
CA ALA A 39 22.83 12.20 -12.93
C ALA A 39 22.32 12.82 -11.60
N LYS A 40 22.45 14.15 -11.42
CA LYS A 40 21.89 14.86 -10.28
C LYS A 40 20.35 14.78 -10.26
N HIS A 41 19.74 15.04 -11.41
CA HIS A 41 18.28 14.97 -11.55
C HIS A 41 17.77 13.56 -11.28
N GLN A 42 18.45 12.54 -11.78
CA GLN A 42 18.08 11.14 -11.55
C GLN A 42 18.21 10.74 -10.07
N LYS A 43 19.26 11.20 -9.38
CA LYS A 43 19.40 11.02 -7.92
C LYS A 43 18.28 11.70 -7.14
N GLN A 44 17.86 12.89 -7.53
CA GLN A 44 16.77 13.60 -6.88
C GLN A 44 15.43 12.86 -7.06
N ILE A 45 15.16 12.34 -8.26
CA ILE A 45 13.96 11.52 -8.54
C ILE A 45 13.99 10.26 -7.69
N GLU A 46 15.12 9.56 -7.61
CA GLU A 46 15.26 8.35 -6.81
C GLU A 46 15.05 8.64 -5.31
N GLN A 47 15.66 9.70 -4.80
CA GLN A 47 15.46 10.13 -3.41
C GLN A 47 14.00 10.49 -3.11
N LYS A 48 13.31 11.13 -4.05
CA LYS A 48 11.89 11.45 -3.90
C LYS A 48 11.04 10.18 -3.86
N LYS A 49 11.30 9.24 -4.77
CA LYS A 49 10.61 7.93 -4.79
C LYS A 49 10.82 7.13 -3.51
N GLU A 50 12.03 7.12 -2.97
CA GLU A 50 12.32 6.44 -1.71
C GLU A 50 11.63 7.10 -0.51
N LYS A 51 11.52 8.43 -0.49
CA LYS A 51 10.75 9.15 0.55
C LYS A 51 9.26 8.82 0.46
N GLU A 52 8.70 8.82 -0.74
CA GLU A 52 7.30 8.44 -0.96
C GLU A 52 7.03 6.98 -0.57
N ALA A 53 7.94 6.07 -0.95
CA ALA A 53 7.86 4.66 -0.57
C ALA A 53 7.95 4.46 0.95
N LYS A 54 8.76 5.27 1.66
CA LYS A 54 8.81 5.24 3.12
C LYS A 54 7.47 5.61 3.74
N VAL A 55 6.83 6.68 3.26
CA VAL A 55 5.52 7.11 3.76
C VAL A 55 4.45 6.03 3.52
N VAL A 56 4.48 5.39 2.35
CA VAL A 56 3.57 4.27 2.04
C VAL A 56 3.80 3.10 3.00
N TYR A 57 5.05 2.73 3.25
CA TYR A 57 5.39 1.65 4.17
C TYR A 57 4.95 1.96 5.61
N GLU A 58 5.21 3.19 6.10
CA GLU A 58 4.77 3.63 7.43
C GLU A 58 3.24 3.56 7.57
N LYS A 59 2.51 3.93 6.52
CA LYS A 59 1.06 3.80 6.47
C LYS A 59 0.61 2.33 6.52
N GLU A 60 1.26 1.44 5.77
CA GLU A 60 0.97 0.01 5.81
C GLU A 60 1.22 -0.59 7.21
N VAL A 61 2.25 -0.12 7.93
CA VAL A 61 2.49 -0.52 9.33
C VAL A 61 1.32 -0.11 10.24
N GLU A 62 0.81 1.12 10.10
CA GLU A 62 -0.34 1.57 10.89
C GLU A 62 -1.63 0.81 10.53
N GLU A 63 -1.85 0.53 9.26
CA GLU A 63 -2.96 -0.32 8.80
C GLU A 63 -2.85 -1.74 9.40
N ALA A 64 -1.63 -2.32 9.41
CA ALA A 64 -1.39 -3.64 10.00
C ALA A 64 -1.65 -3.65 11.52
N LYS A 65 -1.21 -2.62 12.25
CA LYS A 65 -1.49 -2.48 13.69
C LYS A 65 -2.98 -2.43 13.97
N PHE A 66 -3.71 -1.66 13.17
CA PHE A 66 -5.17 -1.60 13.27
C PHE A 66 -5.82 -2.97 13.04
N VAL A 67 -5.40 -3.69 11.99
CA VAL A 67 -5.93 -5.04 11.72
C VAL A 67 -5.67 -5.99 12.89
N VAL A 68 -4.46 -5.98 13.44
CA VAL A 68 -4.08 -6.83 14.58
C VAL A 68 -4.88 -6.52 15.84
N GLU A 69 -5.23 -5.25 16.08
CA GLU A 69 -6.07 -4.85 17.20
C GLU A 69 -7.43 -5.58 17.18
N TYR A 70 -8.03 -5.73 16.00
CA TYR A 70 -9.34 -6.34 15.82
C TYR A 70 -9.28 -7.86 15.59
N LEU A 71 -8.40 -8.33 14.72
CA LEU A 71 -8.35 -9.72 14.27
C LEU A 71 -7.25 -10.55 14.94
N GLY A 72 -6.47 -9.96 15.84
CA GLY A 72 -5.31 -10.61 16.46
C GLY A 72 -4.14 -10.76 15.48
N GLY A 73 -3.10 -11.45 15.93
CA GLY A 73 -1.89 -11.62 15.13
C GLY A 73 -0.74 -10.72 15.56
N THR A 74 0.34 -10.77 14.80
CA THR A 74 1.56 -9.97 15.06
C THR A 74 2.01 -9.30 13.78
N VAL A 75 2.24 -7.99 13.85
CA VAL A 75 2.79 -7.21 12.72
C VAL A 75 4.25 -7.62 12.51
N GLN A 76 4.58 -7.99 11.28
CA GLN A 76 5.93 -8.28 10.83
C GLN A 76 6.44 -7.13 9.96
N GLU A 77 7.33 -6.31 10.53
CA GLU A 77 7.97 -5.22 9.83
C GLU A 77 9.28 -5.69 9.19
N ASP A 78 9.52 -5.30 7.94
CA ASP A 78 10.80 -5.55 7.30
C ASP A 78 11.87 -4.61 7.85
N LYS A 79 12.73 -5.13 8.73
CA LYS A 79 13.87 -4.41 9.35
C LYS A 79 15.15 -4.48 8.51
N SER A 80 15.10 -5.08 7.33
CA SER A 80 16.28 -5.17 6.44
C SER A 80 16.70 -3.79 5.90
N ASN A 81 17.96 -3.69 5.47
CA ASN A 81 18.53 -2.48 4.88
C ASN A 81 18.21 -2.32 3.38
N VAL A 82 17.15 -2.92 2.89
CA VAL A 82 16.70 -2.74 1.50
C VAL A 82 16.02 -1.38 1.31
N LYS A 83 15.91 -0.96 0.05
CA LYS A 83 15.17 0.26 -0.31
C LYS A 83 13.72 0.19 0.21
N TRP A 84 13.16 1.32 0.61
CA TRP A 84 11.78 1.41 1.12
C TRP A 84 10.75 0.84 0.14
N SER A 85 10.96 1.06 -1.15
CA SER A 85 10.12 0.53 -2.23
C SER A 85 10.08 -1.01 -2.34
N LYS A 86 10.97 -1.70 -1.62
CA LYS A 86 11.04 -3.17 -1.56
C LYS A 86 10.62 -3.76 -0.22
N LYS A 87 10.44 -2.92 0.79
CA LYS A 87 9.98 -3.37 2.11
C LYS A 87 8.52 -3.79 2.05
N LYS A 88 8.17 -4.77 2.88
CA LYS A 88 6.81 -5.28 3.01
C LYS A 88 6.43 -5.35 4.48
N VAL A 89 5.17 -5.09 4.74
CA VAL A 89 4.52 -5.35 6.01
C VAL A 89 3.62 -6.57 5.83
N THR A 90 3.69 -7.51 6.76
CA THR A 90 2.81 -8.67 6.80
C THR A 90 2.27 -8.85 8.21
N ILE A 91 1.18 -9.58 8.35
CA ILE A 91 0.64 -9.97 9.64
C ILE A 91 0.78 -11.49 9.75
N GLU A 92 1.37 -11.97 10.83
CA GLU A 92 1.36 -13.39 11.15
C GLU A 92 0.21 -13.66 12.11
N PRO A 93 -0.82 -14.45 11.71
CA PRO A 93 -1.95 -14.81 12.57
C PRO A 93 -1.47 -15.58 13.80
N THR A 94 -2.15 -15.40 14.92
CA THR A 94 -1.93 -16.13 16.18
C THR A 94 -3.13 -17.04 16.47
N ASP A 95 -3.05 -17.86 17.51
CA ASP A 95 -4.09 -18.85 17.84
C ASP A 95 -5.47 -18.21 18.08
N ASP A 96 -5.51 -16.97 18.59
CA ASP A 96 -6.74 -16.21 18.82
C ASP A 96 -7.32 -15.59 17.53
N SER A 97 -6.56 -15.50 16.45
CA SER A 97 -7.02 -14.90 15.20
C SER A 97 -8.17 -15.67 14.57
N ALA A 98 -8.17 -17.00 14.68
CA ALA A 98 -9.23 -17.83 14.11
C ALA A 98 -10.61 -17.51 14.74
N GLU A 99 -10.68 -17.36 16.05
CA GLU A 99 -11.89 -17.01 16.78
C GLU A 99 -12.36 -15.59 16.45
N LYS A 100 -11.44 -14.63 16.46
CA LYS A 100 -11.73 -13.23 16.11
C LYS A 100 -12.25 -13.10 14.68
N ILE A 101 -11.61 -13.76 13.71
CA ILE A 101 -12.04 -13.79 12.32
C ILE A 101 -13.44 -14.39 12.21
N ALA A 102 -13.74 -15.47 12.93
CA ALA A 102 -15.07 -16.07 12.93
C ALA A 102 -16.13 -15.10 13.44
N ASN A 103 -15.88 -14.43 14.57
CA ASN A 103 -16.79 -13.46 15.16
C ASN A 103 -17.04 -12.26 14.23
N PHE A 104 -15.99 -11.74 13.56
CA PHE A 104 -16.17 -10.68 12.57
C PHE A 104 -16.93 -11.16 11.34
N ASN A 105 -16.75 -12.41 10.92
CA ASN A 105 -17.48 -12.99 9.79
C ASN A 105 -18.97 -13.20 10.10
N GLU A 106 -19.38 -13.44 11.35
CA GLU A 106 -20.78 -13.41 11.74
C GLU A 106 -21.39 -12.02 11.55
N ALA A 107 -20.66 -10.96 11.92
CA ALA A 107 -21.11 -9.59 11.65
C ALA A 107 -21.18 -9.31 10.14
N VAL A 108 -20.22 -9.81 9.34
CA VAL A 108 -20.27 -9.71 7.88
C VAL A 108 -21.52 -10.39 7.32
N ASP A 109 -21.84 -11.58 7.80
CA ASP A 109 -23.06 -12.30 7.36
C ASP A 109 -24.33 -11.51 7.66
N TYR A 110 -24.39 -10.86 8.80
CA TYR A 110 -25.50 -10.00 9.17
C TYR A 110 -25.61 -8.75 8.28
N PHE A 111 -24.52 -7.96 8.15
CA PHE A 111 -24.54 -6.67 7.47
C PHE A 111 -24.49 -6.76 5.94
N TYR A 112 -23.92 -7.83 5.39
CA TYR A 112 -23.69 -8.00 3.96
C TYR A 112 -24.39 -9.23 3.36
N HIS A 113 -25.33 -9.83 4.08
CA HIS A 113 -26.16 -10.93 3.59
C HIS A 113 -25.35 -12.12 3.05
N ASN A 114 -24.33 -12.53 3.82
CA ASN A 114 -23.40 -13.62 3.47
C ASN A 114 -22.51 -13.35 2.23
N ASP A 115 -22.22 -12.10 1.89
CA ASP A 115 -21.30 -11.77 0.80
C ASP A 115 -19.88 -12.29 1.12
N ALA A 116 -19.47 -13.37 0.45
CA ALA A 116 -18.17 -14.00 0.64
C ALA A 116 -16.99 -13.05 0.35
N SER A 117 -17.17 -12.05 -0.53
CA SER A 117 -16.12 -11.08 -0.85
C SER A 117 -15.78 -10.13 0.30
N LYS A 118 -16.69 -10.01 1.27
CA LYS A 118 -16.55 -9.18 2.48
C LYS A 118 -15.97 -9.95 3.67
N LYS A 119 -15.93 -11.28 3.61
CA LYS A 119 -15.40 -12.11 4.70
C LYS A 119 -13.91 -11.93 4.89
N PHE A 120 -13.49 -12.12 6.12
CA PHE A 120 -12.09 -12.11 6.54
C PHE A 120 -11.52 -13.53 6.52
N SER A 121 -10.23 -13.65 6.21
CA SER A 121 -9.50 -14.90 6.33
C SER A 121 -8.07 -14.64 6.82
N ALA A 122 -7.45 -15.63 7.44
CA ALA A 122 -6.08 -15.56 7.88
C ALA A 122 -5.09 -15.35 6.70
N ASP A 123 -5.36 -15.98 5.56
CA ASP A 123 -4.54 -15.82 4.36
C ASP A 123 -4.62 -14.39 3.79
N GLU A 124 -5.81 -13.79 3.74
CA GLU A 124 -5.97 -12.42 3.29
C GLU A 124 -5.29 -11.45 4.25
N MET A 125 -5.46 -11.64 5.56
CA MET A 125 -4.80 -10.84 6.60
C MET A 125 -3.27 -10.87 6.46
N LYS A 126 -2.69 -12.02 6.12
CA LYS A 126 -1.25 -12.20 5.90
C LYS A 126 -0.78 -11.60 4.57
N THR A 127 -1.54 -11.77 3.49
CA THR A 127 -1.10 -11.45 2.13
C THR A 127 -1.55 -10.08 1.63
N ASN A 128 -2.61 -9.50 2.20
CA ASN A 128 -3.19 -8.23 1.78
C ASN A 128 -3.72 -7.41 2.96
N VAL A 129 -2.80 -6.84 3.73
CA VAL A 129 -3.09 -6.03 4.91
C VAL A 129 -4.05 -4.88 4.58
N HIS A 130 -3.79 -4.16 3.48
CA HIS A 130 -4.62 -3.03 3.07
C HIS A 130 -6.08 -3.41 2.76
N LEU A 131 -6.31 -4.54 2.11
CA LEU A 131 -7.67 -5.02 1.84
C LEU A 131 -8.38 -5.40 3.14
N THR A 132 -7.70 -6.12 4.03
CA THR A 132 -8.26 -6.47 5.35
C THR A 132 -8.61 -5.22 6.16
N TYR A 133 -7.71 -4.23 6.18
CA TYR A 133 -7.94 -2.94 6.83
C TYR A 133 -9.17 -2.22 6.28
N THR A 134 -9.32 -2.14 4.96
CA THR A 134 -10.46 -1.46 4.34
C THR A 134 -11.80 -2.16 4.60
N LYS A 135 -11.80 -3.50 4.64
CA LYS A 135 -12.98 -4.28 5.04
C LYS A 135 -13.38 -4.02 6.50
N LEU A 136 -12.40 -3.96 7.41
CA LEU A 136 -12.65 -3.65 8.82
C LEU A 136 -13.23 -2.25 9.01
N LEU A 137 -12.71 -1.25 8.30
CA LEU A 137 -13.28 0.10 8.35
C LEU A 137 -14.73 0.12 7.88
N ASP A 138 -15.02 -0.49 6.73
CA ASP A 138 -16.36 -0.56 6.14
C ASP A 138 -17.35 -1.25 7.11
N LEU A 139 -16.96 -2.37 7.72
CA LEU A 139 -17.76 -3.07 8.69
C LEU A 139 -17.99 -2.26 9.98
N ASN A 140 -16.95 -1.62 10.51
CA ASN A 140 -17.06 -0.79 11.71
C ASN A 140 -17.99 0.42 11.49
N GLU A 141 -18.02 1.01 10.30
CA GLU A 141 -18.97 2.07 9.96
C GLU A 141 -20.42 1.56 10.00
N LYS A 142 -20.66 0.34 9.52
CA LYS A 142 -22.00 -0.29 9.58
C LYS A 142 -22.46 -0.57 11.00
N ILE A 143 -21.57 -1.15 11.82
CA ILE A 143 -21.86 -1.43 13.24
C ILE A 143 -22.17 -0.11 13.99
N LYS A 144 -21.41 0.94 13.76
CA LYS A 144 -21.66 2.25 14.38
C LYS A 144 -22.97 2.87 13.93
N ALA A 145 -23.32 2.74 12.65
CA ALA A 145 -24.56 3.28 12.12
C ALA A 145 -25.79 2.59 12.76
N GLU A 146 -25.71 1.28 13.01
CA GLU A 146 -26.81 0.54 13.68
C GLU A 146 -26.92 0.91 15.16
N ASN A 147 -25.81 1.04 15.87
CA ASN A 147 -25.82 1.39 17.30
C ASN A 147 -26.29 2.84 17.59
N ASN A 148 -26.39 3.68 16.56
CA ASN A 148 -26.84 5.08 16.69
C ASN A 148 -28.32 5.26 16.29
N GLN A 149 -29.05 4.19 15.99
CA GLN A 149 -30.51 4.18 15.72
C GLN A 149 -31.28 3.79 16.95
#